data_fc5e5aee13d3ada6d02ff8b0ef7f7ecb
#
_entry.id   fc5e5aee13d3ada6d02ff8b0ef7f7ecb
#
_cell.length_a   1.000
_cell.length_b   1.000
_cell.length_c   1.000
_cell.angle_alpha   90.00
_cell.angle_beta   90.00
_cell.angle_gamma   90.00
#
_symmetry.space_group_name_H-M   'P 1'
#
loop_
_entity.id
_entity.type
_entity.pdbx_description
1 polymer ?
#
loop_
_entity_poly.entity_id
_entity_poly.type
_entity_poly.pdbx_seq_one_letter_code
_entity_poly.pdbx_strand_id
1 'polypeptide(L)'
;MTHSTARVTTSTDLTPRLRRVQFHVPDLARLALPGDPDEAVGIYFPLPGETATPEMECRNGVWGYHDPESAPEARNYSVRAIDHATGTMTVDFVVHSHGPATAWAQRAELGHQVVMAHARGWYRPPPTQWRLLAADLAGLPALARILQEDNGTTSTIAVVEVPAAIELDYLDDVAHDADIVLVPGSGNGIGPSVLAETMRHLTLPAGPGYCWFAGEAAESRAVRKWLRNEHHWRRESYDTIGYWRSDGEEWSRRYAAYGDELFDVYQGAIAAGKGEKAAAEEFDEALERRGL
;
A
#
# COMPACT_ATOMS: atom_id res chain seq x y z
N MET A 1 -15.20 -3.79 13.67
CA MET A 1 -13.76 -3.68 13.41
C MET A 1 -13.08 -4.86 14.06
N THR A 2 -12.25 -5.58 13.35
CA THR A 2 -11.46 -6.70 13.87
C THR A 2 -9.99 -6.27 13.93
N HIS A 3 -9.31 -6.57 15.02
CA HIS A 3 -7.89 -6.28 15.21
C HIS A 3 -7.19 -7.46 15.87
N SER A 4 -5.87 -7.50 15.78
CA SER A 4 -5.04 -8.47 16.49
C SER A 4 -3.76 -7.78 16.97
N THR A 5 -3.29 -8.15 18.15
CA THR A 5 -1.96 -7.78 18.63
C THR A 5 -0.93 -8.67 17.93
N ALA A 6 0.10 -8.06 17.39
CA ALA A 6 1.19 -8.73 16.71
C ALA A 6 2.51 -8.47 17.44
N ARG A 7 3.33 -9.52 17.60
CA ARG A 7 4.62 -9.47 18.30
C ARG A 7 5.76 -9.67 17.33
N VAL A 8 6.75 -8.79 17.35
CA VAL A 8 7.97 -8.91 16.54
C VAL A 8 8.74 -10.18 16.93
N THR A 9 9.05 -10.98 15.93
CA THR A 9 9.88 -12.20 16.07
C THR A 9 11.26 -12.02 15.44
N THR A 10 11.37 -11.28 14.35
CA THR A 10 12.66 -10.91 13.73
C THR A 10 12.58 -9.50 13.14
N SER A 11 13.73 -8.85 13.00
CA SER A 11 13.88 -7.56 12.34
C SER A 11 15.25 -7.51 11.66
N THR A 12 15.29 -7.31 10.33
CA THR A 12 16.50 -7.41 9.51
C THR A 12 16.48 -6.39 8.38
N ASP A 13 17.60 -5.70 8.13
CA ASP A 13 17.74 -4.84 6.97
C ASP A 13 17.92 -5.71 5.71
N LEU A 14 17.15 -5.43 4.66
CA LEU A 14 17.23 -6.11 3.37
C LEU A 14 18.07 -5.32 2.39
N THR A 15 17.81 -4.02 2.32
CA THR A 15 18.54 -3.05 1.53
C THR A 15 18.78 -1.81 2.39
N PRO A 16 19.53 -0.80 1.92
CA PRO A 16 19.70 0.42 2.69
C PRO A 16 18.40 1.15 3.09
N ARG A 17 17.29 0.88 2.38
CA ARG A 17 16.00 1.54 2.59
C ARG A 17 14.83 0.61 2.85
N LEU A 18 15.06 -0.70 2.90
CA LEU A 18 14.02 -1.68 3.22
C LEU A 18 14.43 -2.51 4.43
N ARG A 19 13.54 -2.56 5.42
CA ARG A 19 13.69 -3.35 6.63
C ARG A 19 12.54 -4.32 6.77
N ARG A 20 12.86 -5.61 6.84
CA ARG A 20 11.89 -6.67 7.08
C ARG A 20 11.63 -6.85 8.56
N VAL A 21 10.37 -6.87 8.93
CA VAL A 21 9.93 -7.25 10.28
C VAL A 21 8.96 -8.43 10.15
N GLN A 22 9.24 -9.50 10.88
CA GLN A 22 8.32 -10.61 11.01
C GLN A 22 7.59 -10.53 12.35
N PHE A 23 6.32 -10.87 12.30
CA PHE A 23 5.43 -10.83 13.45
C PHE A 23 4.80 -12.19 13.68
N HIS A 24 4.69 -12.60 14.92
CA HIS A 24 3.71 -13.60 15.33
C HIS A 24 2.38 -12.91 15.62
N VAL A 25 1.32 -13.33 14.95
CA VAL A 25 -0.05 -12.81 15.03
C VAL A 25 -0.96 -13.94 15.53
N PRO A 26 -1.18 -14.08 16.84
CA PRO A 26 -1.87 -15.24 17.42
C PRO A 26 -3.30 -15.40 16.87
N ASP A 27 -3.99 -14.29 16.64
CA ASP A 27 -5.37 -14.26 16.12
C ASP A 27 -5.42 -13.80 14.66
N LEU A 28 -4.54 -14.33 13.80
CA LEU A 28 -4.42 -13.94 12.40
C LEU A 28 -5.78 -13.95 11.65
N ALA A 29 -6.62 -14.94 11.91
CA ALA A 29 -7.95 -15.06 11.30
C ALA A 29 -8.87 -13.86 11.62
N ARG A 30 -8.67 -13.17 12.76
CA ARG A 30 -9.47 -11.98 13.12
C ARG A 30 -9.19 -10.77 12.24
N LEU A 31 -8.05 -10.72 11.55
CA LEU A 31 -7.75 -9.65 10.61
C LEU A 31 -8.63 -9.70 9.36
N ALA A 32 -9.25 -10.85 9.06
CA ALA A 32 -10.09 -11.06 7.89
C ALA A 32 -9.39 -10.61 6.60
N LEU A 33 -8.15 -11.05 6.44
CA LEU A 33 -7.33 -10.75 5.26
C LEU A 33 -8.05 -11.21 3.98
N PRO A 34 -8.11 -10.39 2.93
CA PRO A 34 -8.82 -10.74 1.70
C PRO A 34 -8.15 -11.85 0.89
N GLY A 35 -6.85 -12.10 1.10
CA GLY A 35 -6.06 -13.08 0.34
C GLY A 35 -5.58 -12.55 -1.02
N ASP A 36 -5.71 -11.27 -1.28
CA ASP A 36 -5.18 -10.63 -2.48
C ASP A 36 -3.65 -10.44 -2.35
N PRO A 37 -2.83 -10.61 -3.41
CA PRO A 37 -1.37 -10.47 -3.32
C PRO A 37 -0.90 -9.09 -2.86
N ASP A 38 -1.70 -8.05 -3.06
CA ASP A 38 -1.42 -6.68 -2.62
C ASP A 38 -2.11 -6.30 -1.32
N GLU A 39 -2.61 -7.30 -0.56
CA GLU A 39 -3.29 -7.01 0.69
C GLU A 39 -2.41 -6.24 1.67
N ALA A 40 -3.04 -5.36 2.41
CA ALA A 40 -2.40 -4.49 3.38
C ALA A 40 -3.18 -4.46 4.69
N VAL A 41 -2.47 -4.14 5.77
CA VAL A 41 -3.02 -3.94 7.11
C VAL A 41 -2.66 -2.55 7.65
N GLY A 42 -3.55 -1.96 8.41
CA GLY A 42 -3.22 -0.80 9.24
C GLY A 42 -2.45 -1.28 10.47
N ILE A 43 -1.27 -0.71 10.70
CA ILE A 43 -0.44 -1.00 11.88
C ILE A 43 -0.43 0.23 12.78
N TYR A 44 -0.86 0.05 14.01
CA TYR A 44 -0.80 1.04 15.09
C TYR A 44 0.49 0.85 15.87
N PHE A 45 1.33 1.87 15.90
CA PHE A 45 2.65 1.79 16.51
C PHE A 45 2.62 2.23 17.97
N PRO A 46 3.51 1.67 18.83
CA PRO A 46 3.70 2.17 20.19
C PRO A 46 4.07 3.66 20.20
N LEU A 47 3.71 4.35 21.27
CA LEU A 47 4.17 5.72 21.50
C LEU A 47 5.70 5.78 21.62
N PRO A 48 6.32 6.95 21.36
CA PRO A 48 7.78 7.10 21.47
C PRO A 48 8.31 6.63 22.83
N GLY A 49 9.27 5.71 22.80
CA GLY A 49 9.86 5.11 24.02
C GLY A 49 9.17 3.83 24.52
N GLU A 50 7.95 3.55 24.06
CA GLU A 50 7.23 2.34 24.42
C GLU A 50 7.59 1.16 23.51
N THR A 51 7.42 -0.05 24.04
CA THR A 51 7.67 -1.32 23.31
C THR A 51 6.38 -2.02 22.86
N ALA A 52 5.23 -1.57 23.35
CA ALA A 52 3.91 -2.12 23.03
C ALA A 52 2.91 -1.00 22.78
N THR A 53 2.05 -1.21 21.78
CA THR A 53 0.89 -0.37 21.53
C THR A 53 -0.15 -0.61 22.63
N PRO A 54 -0.80 0.43 23.17
CA PRO A 54 -1.91 0.26 24.10
C PRO A 54 -2.98 -0.66 23.53
N GLU A 55 -3.69 -1.38 24.42
CA GLU A 55 -4.79 -2.24 23.98
C GLU A 55 -5.99 -1.40 23.52
N MET A 56 -6.66 -1.89 22.49
CA MET A 56 -7.93 -1.33 22.07
C MET A 56 -9.05 -1.78 23.00
N GLU A 57 -10.00 -0.90 23.26
CA GLU A 57 -11.22 -1.20 24.03
C GLU A 57 -12.43 -1.32 23.10
N CYS A 58 -13.35 -2.21 23.44
CA CYS A 58 -14.64 -2.33 22.74
C CYS A 58 -15.70 -1.50 23.49
N ARG A 59 -16.22 -0.45 22.84
CA ARG A 59 -17.31 0.38 23.36
C ARG A 59 -18.48 0.35 22.38
N ASN A 60 -19.62 -0.12 22.85
CA ASN A 60 -20.85 -0.26 22.02
C ASN A 60 -20.63 -1.05 20.72
N GLY A 61 -19.77 -2.08 20.75
CA GLY A 61 -19.44 -2.90 19.58
C GLY A 61 -18.38 -2.29 18.66
N VAL A 62 -17.84 -1.13 18.98
CA VAL A 62 -16.77 -0.46 18.21
C VAL A 62 -15.46 -0.58 18.99
N TRP A 63 -14.43 -1.09 18.31
CA TRP A 63 -13.08 -1.17 18.85
C TRP A 63 -12.32 0.12 18.55
N GLY A 64 -11.62 0.65 19.52
CA GLY A 64 -10.83 1.87 19.41
C GLY A 64 -10.04 2.15 20.68
N TYR A 65 -9.34 3.26 20.73
CA TYR A 65 -8.62 3.73 21.91
C TYR A 65 -9.53 4.59 22.78
N HIS A 66 -9.28 4.57 24.10
CA HIS A 66 -10.08 5.29 25.10
C HIS A 66 -10.13 6.79 24.79
N ASP A 67 -8.98 7.36 24.48
CA ASP A 67 -8.81 8.76 24.14
C ASP A 67 -8.32 8.86 22.68
N PRO A 68 -9.15 9.36 21.76
CA PRO A 68 -8.75 9.53 20.35
C PRO A 68 -7.59 10.51 20.16
N GLU A 69 -7.39 11.48 21.06
CA GLU A 69 -6.31 12.45 20.94
C GLU A 69 -4.93 11.86 21.30
N SER A 70 -4.92 10.87 22.16
CA SER A 70 -3.73 10.08 22.53
C SER A 70 -3.63 8.75 21.80
N ALA A 71 -4.51 8.51 20.82
CA ALA A 71 -4.49 7.27 20.05
C ALA A 71 -3.16 7.11 19.28
N PRO A 72 -2.57 5.90 19.29
CA PRO A 72 -1.41 5.62 18.46
C PRO A 72 -1.65 5.91 17.00
N GLU A 73 -0.67 6.47 16.31
CA GLU A 73 -0.75 6.67 14.89
C GLU A 73 -0.74 5.34 14.13
N ALA A 74 -1.62 5.20 13.16
CA ALA A 74 -1.64 4.05 12.26
C ALA A 74 -1.11 4.42 10.87
N ARG A 75 -0.47 3.43 10.23
CA ARG A 75 -0.09 3.50 8.81
C ARG A 75 -0.39 2.16 8.16
N ASN A 76 -0.69 2.20 6.86
CA ASN A 76 -0.97 1.00 6.09
C ASN A 76 0.32 0.42 5.51
N TYR A 77 0.45 -0.90 5.61
CA TYR A 77 1.58 -1.64 5.06
C TYR A 77 1.11 -2.87 4.33
N SER A 78 1.73 -3.12 3.18
CA SER A 78 1.52 -4.36 2.44
C SER A 78 2.00 -5.56 3.24
N VAL A 79 1.23 -6.61 3.20
CA VAL A 79 1.61 -7.90 3.75
C VAL A 79 2.48 -8.63 2.73
N ARG A 80 3.79 -8.70 2.99
CA ARG A 80 4.76 -9.33 2.07
C ARG A 80 4.62 -10.84 2.01
N ALA A 81 4.34 -11.47 3.12
CA ALA A 81 4.12 -12.91 3.21
C ALA A 81 3.34 -13.28 4.46
N ILE A 82 2.64 -14.41 4.39
CA ILE A 82 1.89 -14.99 5.51
C ILE A 82 2.16 -16.49 5.56
N ASP A 83 2.45 -16.97 6.76
CA ASP A 83 2.39 -18.39 7.08
C ASP A 83 1.22 -18.62 8.05
N HIS A 84 0.13 -19.13 7.53
CA HIS A 84 -1.08 -19.41 8.32
C HIS A 84 -0.87 -20.53 9.35
N ALA A 85 0.08 -21.45 9.11
CA ALA A 85 0.32 -22.56 10.02
C ALA A 85 1.02 -22.11 11.31
N THR A 86 1.92 -21.15 11.20
CA THR A 86 2.68 -20.61 12.33
C THR A 86 2.09 -19.29 12.86
N GLY A 87 1.12 -18.70 12.17
CA GLY A 87 0.62 -17.36 12.46
C GLY A 87 1.67 -16.26 12.23
N THR A 88 2.59 -16.48 11.28
CA THR A 88 3.65 -15.51 10.97
C THR A 88 3.22 -14.59 9.84
N MET A 89 3.36 -13.27 10.05
CA MET A 89 3.18 -12.25 9.03
C MET A 89 4.49 -11.49 8.82
N THR A 90 4.85 -11.28 7.56
CA THR A 90 6.03 -10.49 7.15
C THR A 90 5.59 -9.18 6.56
N VAL A 91 6.19 -8.09 7.04
CA VAL A 91 6.01 -6.72 6.51
C VAL A 91 7.37 -6.11 6.25
N ASP A 92 7.54 -5.51 5.07
CA ASP A 92 8.76 -4.80 4.71
C ASP A 92 8.51 -3.29 4.76
N PHE A 93 9.27 -2.62 5.60
CA PHE A 93 9.15 -1.19 5.89
C PHE A 93 10.13 -0.39 5.04
N VAL A 94 9.64 0.66 4.39
CA VAL A 94 10.52 1.67 3.81
C VAL A 94 11.12 2.50 4.96
N VAL A 95 12.44 2.56 5.00
CA VAL A 95 13.20 3.36 5.96
C VAL A 95 13.60 4.69 5.30
N HIS A 96 13.12 5.79 5.87
CA HIS A 96 13.42 7.16 5.44
C HIS A 96 13.70 8.06 6.65
N SER A 97 13.99 9.33 6.46
CA SER A 97 14.48 10.21 7.54
C SER A 97 13.41 10.62 8.57
N HIS A 98 12.10 10.47 8.29
CA HIS A 98 11.03 11.03 9.12
C HIS A 98 9.84 10.08 9.24
N GLY A 99 9.06 10.27 10.30
CA GLY A 99 7.78 9.58 10.52
C GLY A 99 7.81 8.50 11.60
N PRO A 100 6.66 8.28 12.28
CA PRO A 100 6.56 7.39 13.44
C PRO A 100 6.84 5.93 13.06
N ALA A 101 6.39 5.49 11.91
CA ALA A 101 6.57 4.12 11.45
C ALA A 101 8.03 3.79 11.13
N THR A 102 8.74 4.69 10.44
CA THR A 102 10.19 4.56 10.20
C THR A 102 10.96 4.55 11.52
N ALA A 103 10.69 5.50 12.42
CA ALA A 103 11.33 5.57 13.72
C ALA A 103 11.09 4.31 14.55
N TRP A 104 9.89 3.71 14.46
CA TRP A 104 9.60 2.45 15.09
C TRP A 104 10.32 1.28 14.41
N ALA A 105 10.25 1.16 13.08
CA ALA A 105 10.85 0.07 12.34
C ALA A 105 12.37 -0.03 12.57
N GLN A 106 13.06 1.12 12.63
CA GLN A 106 14.51 1.18 12.88
C GLN A 106 14.90 0.62 14.27
N ARG A 107 14.00 0.72 15.27
CA ARG A 107 14.21 0.23 16.63
C ARG A 107 13.44 -1.06 16.96
N ALA A 108 12.73 -1.63 15.96
CA ALA A 108 11.94 -2.84 16.17
C ALA A 108 12.84 -4.01 16.57
N GLU A 109 12.55 -4.58 17.74
CA GLU A 109 13.28 -5.68 18.34
C GLU A 109 12.35 -6.81 18.73
N LEU A 110 12.93 -8.00 18.97
CA LEU A 110 12.21 -9.17 19.43
C LEU A 110 11.32 -8.84 20.65
N GLY A 111 10.05 -9.16 20.55
CA GLY A 111 9.08 -8.98 21.62
C GLY A 111 8.33 -7.66 21.57
N HIS A 112 8.76 -6.65 20.80
CA HIS A 112 7.96 -5.44 20.59
C HIS A 112 6.58 -5.79 20.03
N GLN A 113 5.55 -5.01 20.38
CA GLN A 113 4.18 -5.29 20.02
C GLN A 113 3.54 -4.12 19.27
N VAL A 114 2.74 -4.45 18.26
CA VAL A 114 1.89 -3.51 17.52
C VAL A 114 0.46 -4.05 17.48
N VAL A 115 -0.51 -3.19 17.19
CA VAL A 115 -1.87 -3.61 16.87
C VAL A 115 -2.06 -3.53 15.36
N MET A 116 -2.61 -4.58 14.77
CA MET A 116 -2.95 -4.65 13.35
C MET A 116 -4.45 -4.69 13.15
N ALA A 117 -4.97 -3.96 12.17
CA ALA A 117 -6.39 -3.89 11.84
C ALA A 117 -6.61 -3.45 10.38
N HIS A 118 -7.87 -3.34 9.96
CA HIS A 118 -8.26 -2.76 8.67
C HIS A 118 -7.60 -3.42 7.45
N ALA A 119 -7.62 -4.75 7.40
CA ALA A 119 -7.14 -5.48 6.24
C ALA A 119 -7.92 -5.10 4.96
N ARG A 120 -7.22 -4.96 3.85
CA ARG A 120 -7.76 -4.61 2.54
C ARG A 120 -6.86 -5.13 1.43
N GLY A 121 -7.37 -5.23 0.21
CA GLY A 121 -6.63 -5.62 -0.98
C GLY A 121 -7.35 -5.14 -2.24
N TRP A 122 -6.63 -5.00 -3.33
CA TRP A 122 -7.16 -4.43 -4.58
C TRP A 122 -6.84 -5.26 -5.81
N TYR A 123 -5.73 -6.01 -5.82
CA TYR A 123 -5.26 -6.74 -6.99
C TYR A 123 -6.19 -7.89 -7.38
N ARG A 124 -7.11 -7.62 -8.31
CA ARG A 124 -8.10 -8.60 -8.81
C ARG A 124 -8.21 -8.50 -10.33
N PRO A 125 -7.16 -8.88 -11.08
CA PRO A 125 -7.16 -8.77 -12.53
C PRO A 125 -8.29 -9.61 -13.14
N PRO A 126 -9.05 -9.04 -14.11
CA PRO A 126 -9.93 -9.84 -14.94
C PRO A 126 -9.08 -10.74 -15.86
N PRO A 127 -9.66 -11.71 -16.56
CA PRO A 127 -8.96 -12.43 -17.61
C PRO A 127 -8.27 -11.48 -18.57
N THR A 128 -6.94 -11.55 -18.67
CA THR A 128 -6.11 -10.60 -19.42
C THR A 128 -4.99 -11.34 -20.16
N GLN A 129 -4.45 -10.73 -21.22
CA GLN A 129 -3.34 -11.28 -22.00
C GLN A 129 -1.98 -10.79 -21.51
N TRP A 130 -1.94 -9.62 -20.90
CA TRP A 130 -0.72 -9.02 -20.39
C TRP A 130 -1.03 -8.09 -19.20
N ARG A 131 0.00 -7.80 -18.40
CA ARG A 131 -0.11 -6.92 -17.22
C ARG A 131 0.97 -5.86 -17.24
N LEU A 132 0.59 -4.66 -16.81
CA LEU A 132 1.49 -3.56 -16.49
C LEU A 132 1.43 -3.35 -14.97
N LEU A 133 2.49 -3.69 -14.28
CA LEU A 133 2.63 -3.50 -12.84
C LEU A 133 3.59 -2.35 -12.61
N ALA A 134 3.23 -1.37 -11.79
CA ALA A 134 4.11 -0.25 -11.51
C ALA A 134 4.16 0.03 -10.00
N ALA A 135 5.36 0.18 -9.48
CA ALA A 135 5.57 0.47 -8.07
C ALA A 135 6.76 1.40 -7.85
N ASP A 136 6.63 2.29 -6.87
CA ASP A 136 7.77 2.89 -6.22
C ASP A 136 8.25 2.00 -5.05
N LEU A 137 9.25 2.46 -4.29
CA LEU A 137 9.80 1.68 -3.18
C LEU A 137 8.73 1.32 -2.12
N ALA A 138 7.69 2.14 -1.93
CA ALA A 138 6.61 1.84 -0.98
C ALA A 138 5.68 0.73 -1.50
N GLY A 139 5.47 0.66 -2.81
CA GLY A 139 4.69 -0.39 -3.48
C GLY A 139 5.48 -1.68 -3.74
N LEU A 140 6.80 -1.63 -3.65
CA LEU A 140 7.68 -2.74 -4.01
C LEU A 140 7.40 -4.06 -3.25
N PRO A 141 7.06 -4.07 -1.95
CA PRO A 141 6.70 -5.30 -1.25
C PRO A 141 5.44 -6.00 -1.80
N ALA A 142 4.43 -5.23 -2.19
CA ALA A 142 3.24 -5.77 -2.84
C ALA A 142 3.54 -6.27 -4.25
N LEU A 143 4.29 -5.51 -5.05
CA LEU A 143 4.75 -5.93 -6.37
C LEU A 143 5.50 -7.27 -6.30
N ALA A 144 6.44 -7.40 -5.36
CA ALA A 144 7.20 -8.64 -5.18
C ALA A 144 6.30 -9.83 -4.86
N ARG A 145 5.27 -9.65 -4.03
CA ARG A 145 4.31 -10.72 -3.74
C ARG A 145 3.43 -11.04 -4.95
N ILE A 146 2.96 -10.04 -5.70
CA ILE A 146 2.22 -10.25 -6.95
C ILE A 146 3.05 -11.10 -7.93
N LEU A 147 4.32 -10.76 -8.12
CA LEU A 147 5.22 -11.52 -9.01
C LEU A 147 5.51 -12.93 -8.49
N GLN A 148 5.69 -13.09 -7.19
CA GLN A 148 5.94 -14.39 -6.55
C GLN A 148 4.74 -15.34 -6.63
N GLU A 149 3.52 -14.83 -6.49
CA GLU A 149 2.28 -15.63 -6.56
C GLU A 149 1.81 -15.83 -8.00
N ASP A 150 2.45 -15.18 -8.97
CA ASP A 150 2.17 -15.41 -10.39
C ASP A 150 2.62 -16.79 -10.85
N ASN A 151 1.80 -17.41 -11.68
CA ASN A 151 2.08 -18.71 -12.28
C ASN A 151 2.84 -18.64 -13.62
N GLY A 152 3.33 -17.44 -14.01
CA GLY A 152 4.08 -17.24 -15.25
C GLY A 152 3.27 -17.37 -16.55
N THR A 153 1.94 -17.39 -16.47
CA THR A 153 1.09 -17.58 -17.67
C THR A 153 0.74 -16.29 -18.39
N THR A 154 0.97 -15.13 -17.75
CA THR A 154 0.59 -13.81 -18.28
C THR A 154 1.85 -12.97 -18.49
N SER A 155 2.05 -12.46 -19.71
CA SER A 155 3.15 -11.52 -20.00
C SER A 155 3.07 -10.31 -19.09
N THR A 156 4.16 -9.98 -18.41
CA THR A 156 4.20 -8.93 -17.38
C THR A 156 5.31 -7.94 -17.67
N ILE A 157 4.94 -6.66 -17.74
CA ILE A 157 5.87 -5.52 -17.73
C ILE A 157 5.80 -4.91 -16.34
N ALA A 158 6.94 -4.78 -15.64
CA ALA A 158 7.01 -4.17 -14.32
C ALA A 158 7.87 -2.90 -14.35
N VAL A 159 7.28 -1.76 -14.04
CA VAL A 159 7.98 -0.47 -13.92
C VAL A 159 8.28 -0.23 -12.46
N VAL A 160 9.56 -0.13 -12.12
CA VAL A 160 10.02 -0.05 -10.74
C VAL A 160 10.83 1.23 -10.53
N GLU A 161 10.28 2.17 -9.77
CA GLU A 161 10.94 3.40 -9.37
C GLU A 161 11.56 3.24 -7.99
N VAL A 162 12.88 3.44 -7.90
CA VAL A 162 13.63 3.30 -6.66
C VAL A 162 14.66 4.42 -6.47
N PRO A 163 14.95 4.82 -5.23
CA PRO A 163 15.98 5.80 -4.94
C PRO A 163 17.38 5.44 -5.45
N ALA A 164 17.70 4.16 -5.47
CA ALA A 164 18.98 3.65 -5.96
C ALA A 164 18.79 2.25 -6.58
N ALA A 165 19.59 1.93 -7.59
CA ALA A 165 19.46 0.66 -8.32
C ALA A 165 19.65 -0.59 -7.42
N ILE A 166 20.40 -0.47 -6.33
CA ILE A 166 20.59 -1.56 -5.35
C ILE A 166 19.28 -2.04 -4.71
N GLU A 167 18.25 -1.20 -4.67
CA GLU A 167 16.95 -1.59 -4.13
C GLU A 167 16.24 -2.62 -5.02
N LEU A 168 16.66 -2.77 -6.29
CA LEU A 168 16.10 -3.76 -7.20
C LEU A 168 16.49 -5.20 -6.82
N ASP A 169 17.60 -5.40 -6.12
CA ASP A 169 18.03 -6.71 -5.60
C ASP A 169 16.92 -7.38 -4.76
N TYR A 170 15.99 -6.56 -4.25
CA TYR A 170 14.78 -7.03 -3.57
C TYR A 170 13.87 -7.92 -4.44
N LEU A 171 13.94 -7.80 -5.75
CA LEU A 171 13.14 -8.59 -6.70
C LEU A 171 13.86 -9.79 -7.31
N ASP A 172 15.15 -9.98 -7.03
CA ASP A 172 15.98 -10.99 -7.70
C ASP A 172 15.39 -12.41 -7.65
N ASP A 173 14.79 -12.77 -6.52
CA ASP A 173 14.22 -14.11 -6.32
C ASP A 173 12.77 -14.27 -6.82
N VAL A 174 12.12 -13.21 -7.32
CA VAL A 174 10.67 -13.23 -7.60
C VAL A 174 10.26 -12.70 -8.98
N ALA A 175 11.16 -12.04 -9.70
CA ALA A 175 10.83 -11.33 -10.95
C ALA A 175 11.27 -12.07 -12.22
N HIS A 176 11.41 -13.40 -12.17
CA HIS A 176 12.05 -14.20 -13.23
C HIS A 176 11.37 -14.09 -14.61
N ASP A 177 10.06 -13.90 -14.66
CA ASP A 177 9.27 -13.90 -15.88
C ASP A 177 8.70 -12.51 -16.26
N ALA A 178 9.18 -11.44 -15.60
CA ALA A 178 8.72 -10.07 -15.85
C ALA A 178 9.77 -9.23 -16.59
N ASP A 179 9.33 -8.45 -17.57
CA ASP A 179 10.15 -7.42 -18.22
C ASP A 179 10.27 -6.22 -17.27
N ILE A 180 11.42 -6.04 -16.62
CA ILE A 180 11.64 -4.96 -15.65
C ILE A 180 12.12 -3.68 -16.36
N VAL A 181 11.37 -2.60 -16.17
CA VAL A 181 11.76 -1.22 -16.53
C VAL A 181 12.18 -0.51 -15.24
N LEU A 182 13.48 -0.39 -15.00
CA LEU A 182 14.03 0.25 -13.81
C LEU A 182 14.11 1.77 -13.99
N VAL A 183 13.62 2.50 -12.99
CA VAL A 183 13.66 3.98 -12.89
C VAL A 183 14.41 4.36 -11.59
N PRO A 184 15.74 4.49 -11.64
CA PRO A 184 16.51 4.80 -10.44
C PRO A 184 16.65 6.31 -10.25
N GLY A 185 16.81 6.75 -8.99
CA GLY A 185 17.19 8.11 -8.63
C GLY A 185 16.02 9.09 -8.48
N SER A 186 14.80 8.59 -8.40
CA SER A 186 13.58 9.38 -8.21
C SER A 186 12.61 8.74 -7.21
N GLY A 187 11.53 9.43 -6.91
CA GLY A 187 10.49 8.95 -5.98
C GLY A 187 10.93 8.90 -4.52
N ASN A 188 9.98 8.53 -3.64
CA ASN A 188 10.16 8.24 -2.21
C ASN A 188 10.98 9.30 -1.43
N GLY A 189 10.78 10.60 -1.73
CA GLY A 189 11.43 11.73 -1.06
C GLY A 189 12.83 12.09 -1.53
N ILE A 190 13.40 11.36 -2.50
CA ILE A 190 14.69 11.75 -3.15
C ILE A 190 14.44 12.87 -4.17
N GLY A 191 13.33 12.79 -4.88
CA GLY A 191 12.88 13.76 -5.86
C GLY A 191 11.41 13.49 -6.23
N PRO A 192 10.84 14.29 -7.14
CA PRO A 192 9.53 13.99 -7.69
C PRO A 192 9.50 12.58 -8.31
N SER A 193 8.39 11.88 -8.17
CA SER A 193 8.18 10.62 -8.89
C SER A 193 8.00 10.90 -10.39
N VAL A 194 8.49 10.00 -11.21
CA VAL A 194 8.36 10.04 -12.68
C VAL A 194 7.68 8.77 -13.22
N LEU A 195 7.03 7.97 -12.36
CA LEU A 195 6.40 6.71 -12.74
C LEU A 195 5.33 6.91 -13.81
N ALA A 196 4.40 7.86 -13.61
CA ALA A 196 3.32 8.09 -14.56
C ALA A 196 3.86 8.58 -15.91
N GLU A 197 4.90 9.38 -15.93
CA GLU A 197 5.58 9.82 -17.15
C GLU A 197 6.25 8.65 -17.85
N THR A 198 7.00 7.83 -17.11
CA THR A 198 7.66 6.63 -17.65
C THR A 198 6.64 5.68 -18.27
N MET A 199 5.53 5.41 -17.58
CA MET A 199 4.47 4.53 -18.09
C MET A 199 3.85 5.03 -19.38
N ARG A 200 3.66 6.36 -19.55
CA ARG A 200 3.14 6.97 -20.79
C ARG A 200 4.03 6.78 -21.99
N HIS A 201 5.33 6.63 -21.77
CA HIS A 201 6.30 6.41 -22.85
C HIS A 201 6.44 4.93 -23.26
N LEU A 202 5.81 4.00 -22.56
CA LEU A 202 5.85 2.59 -22.92
C LEU A 202 4.98 2.30 -24.13
N THR A 203 5.47 1.41 -24.97
CA THR A 203 4.65 0.79 -26.02
C THR A 203 3.89 -0.38 -25.40
N LEU A 204 2.59 -0.20 -25.18
CA LEU A 204 1.75 -1.25 -24.59
C LEU A 204 1.47 -2.37 -25.60
N PRO A 205 1.46 -3.65 -25.16
CA PRO A 205 1.06 -4.76 -26.01
C PRO A 205 -0.38 -4.62 -26.50
N ALA A 206 -0.67 -5.24 -27.65
CA ALA A 206 -2.05 -5.31 -28.16
C ALA A 206 -2.91 -6.27 -27.32
N GLY A 207 -4.22 -6.08 -27.37
CA GLY A 207 -5.19 -6.94 -26.68
C GLY A 207 -5.53 -6.49 -25.25
N PRO A 208 -6.36 -7.28 -24.54
CA PRO A 208 -6.80 -6.94 -23.20
C PRO A 208 -5.64 -6.94 -22.21
N GLY A 209 -5.38 -5.79 -21.58
CA GLY A 209 -4.39 -5.59 -20.55
C GLY A 209 -5.01 -5.29 -19.21
N TYR A 210 -4.20 -5.43 -18.15
CA TYR A 210 -4.53 -5.00 -16.81
C TYR A 210 -3.37 -4.19 -16.23
N CYS A 211 -3.69 -3.09 -15.53
CA CYS A 211 -2.69 -2.26 -14.87
C CYS A 211 -2.89 -2.27 -13.36
N TRP A 212 -1.82 -2.52 -12.62
CA TRP A 212 -1.76 -2.28 -11.19
C TRP A 212 -0.68 -1.26 -10.89
N PHE A 213 -1.01 -0.27 -10.08
CA PHE A 213 -0.10 0.79 -9.66
C PHE A 213 -0.15 0.99 -8.16
N ALA A 214 1.00 1.05 -7.51
CA ALA A 214 1.12 1.41 -6.09
C ALA A 214 2.32 2.35 -5.87
N GLY A 215 2.06 3.58 -5.42
CA GLY A 215 3.09 4.58 -5.21
C GLY A 215 2.53 5.91 -4.70
N GLU A 216 3.16 7.00 -5.09
CA GLU A 216 2.73 8.35 -4.70
C GLU A 216 1.31 8.65 -5.23
N ALA A 217 0.49 9.30 -4.40
CA ALA A 217 -0.94 9.49 -4.69
C ALA A 217 -1.23 10.37 -5.92
N ALA A 218 -0.42 11.39 -6.20
CA ALA A 218 -0.60 12.21 -7.41
C ALA A 218 -0.29 11.40 -8.67
N GLU A 219 0.73 10.55 -8.62
CA GLU A 219 1.09 9.64 -9.72
C GLU A 219 -0.01 8.60 -9.97
N SER A 220 -0.60 8.03 -8.90
CA SER A 220 -1.71 7.08 -9.04
C SER A 220 -2.90 7.71 -9.77
N ARG A 221 -3.22 8.97 -9.45
CA ARG A 221 -4.27 9.73 -10.15
C ARG A 221 -3.90 10.03 -11.61
N ALA A 222 -2.63 10.36 -11.86
CA ALA A 222 -2.14 10.63 -13.22
C ALA A 222 -2.22 9.39 -14.11
N VAL A 223 -1.82 8.21 -13.60
CA VAL A 223 -1.92 6.93 -14.30
C VAL A 223 -3.38 6.56 -14.55
N ARG A 224 -4.27 6.70 -13.56
CA ARG A 224 -5.70 6.45 -13.74
C ARG A 224 -6.30 7.31 -14.87
N LYS A 225 -5.98 8.62 -14.88
CA LYS A 225 -6.45 9.53 -15.94
C LYS A 225 -5.93 9.12 -17.31
N TRP A 226 -4.67 8.75 -17.40
CA TRP A 226 -4.05 8.26 -18.63
C TRP A 226 -4.76 7.01 -19.16
N LEU A 227 -4.97 6.00 -18.33
CA LEU A 227 -5.67 4.77 -18.73
C LEU A 227 -7.11 5.03 -19.16
N ARG A 228 -7.84 5.88 -18.44
CA ARG A 228 -9.25 6.20 -18.76
C ARG A 228 -9.40 7.08 -20.01
N ASN A 229 -8.64 8.15 -20.10
CA ASN A 229 -8.88 9.21 -21.07
C ASN A 229 -8.15 8.96 -22.39
N GLU A 230 -6.97 8.38 -22.37
CA GLU A 230 -6.15 8.15 -23.56
C GLU A 230 -6.32 6.73 -24.10
N HIS A 231 -6.36 5.73 -23.21
CA HIS A 231 -6.52 4.32 -23.58
C HIS A 231 -7.96 3.79 -23.49
N HIS A 232 -8.91 4.57 -22.95
CA HIS A 232 -10.31 4.20 -22.78
C HIS A 232 -10.54 2.89 -22.01
N TRP A 233 -9.65 2.60 -21.05
CA TRP A 233 -9.76 1.40 -20.26
C TRP A 233 -10.96 1.46 -19.32
N ARG A 234 -11.59 0.31 -19.13
CA ARG A 234 -12.66 0.14 -18.16
C ARG A 234 -12.08 0.07 -16.74
N ARG A 235 -12.90 0.41 -15.78
CA ARG A 235 -12.56 0.43 -14.35
C ARG A 235 -12.01 -0.91 -13.83
N GLU A 236 -12.50 -2.01 -14.37
CA GLU A 236 -12.09 -3.37 -14.02
C GLU A 236 -10.70 -3.74 -14.53
N SER A 237 -10.18 -2.98 -15.49
CA SER A 237 -8.89 -3.26 -16.12
C SER A 237 -7.70 -2.59 -15.43
N TYR A 238 -7.90 -1.89 -14.32
CA TYR A 238 -6.80 -1.29 -13.56
C TYR A 238 -7.13 -1.15 -12.08
N ASP A 239 -6.10 -1.17 -11.24
CA ASP A 239 -6.10 -0.72 -9.85
C ASP A 239 -4.94 0.24 -9.64
N THR A 240 -5.24 1.49 -9.27
CA THR A 240 -4.24 2.53 -9.03
C THR A 240 -4.37 3.05 -7.61
N ILE A 241 -3.39 2.76 -6.78
CA ILE A 241 -3.44 2.98 -5.34
C ILE A 241 -2.38 3.99 -4.92
N GLY A 242 -2.80 5.07 -4.25
CA GLY A 242 -1.89 5.99 -3.59
C GLY A 242 -1.47 5.45 -2.23
N TYR A 243 -0.22 5.01 -2.12
CA TYR A 243 0.33 4.47 -0.87
C TYR A 243 0.84 5.56 0.08
N TRP A 244 1.33 6.66 -0.47
CA TRP A 244 1.87 7.79 0.28
C TRP A 244 1.67 9.10 -0.46
N ARG A 245 1.99 10.23 0.19
CA ARG A 245 1.94 11.58 -0.38
C ARG A 245 3.21 12.33 -0.05
N SER A 246 3.78 13.02 -1.04
CA SER A 246 4.97 13.83 -0.87
C SER A 246 4.77 15.02 0.08
N ASP A 247 3.54 15.55 0.14
CA ASP A 247 3.10 16.68 0.95
C ASP A 247 2.17 16.27 2.11
N GLY A 248 2.33 15.07 2.65
CA GLY A 248 1.39 14.42 3.57
C GLY A 248 0.95 15.27 4.76
N GLU A 249 1.86 16.04 5.40
CA GLU A 249 1.51 16.91 6.53
C GLU A 249 0.66 18.12 6.10
N GLU A 250 1.01 18.76 4.98
CA GLU A 250 0.24 19.87 4.45
C GLU A 250 -1.12 19.39 3.95
N TRP A 251 -1.13 18.27 3.24
CA TRP A 251 -2.35 17.63 2.80
C TRP A 251 -3.27 17.31 3.98
N SER A 252 -2.77 16.73 5.07
CA SER A 252 -3.56 16.38 6.26
C SER A 252 -4.20 17.61 6.90
N ARG A 253 -3.44 18.70 7.01
CA ARG A 253 -3.97 19.98 7.52
C ARG A 253 -5.11 20.54 6.63
N ARG A 254 -4.95 20.47 5.31
CA ARG A 254 -5.95 20.91 4.35
C ARG A 254 -7.16 20.00 4.33
N TYR A 255 -6.94 18.69 4.39
CA TYR A 255 -7.99 17.68 4.42
C TYR A 255 -8.87 17.82 5.67
N ALA A 256 -8.31 18.13 6.82
CA ALA A 256 -9.07 18.31 8.06
C ALA A 256 -10.18 19.38 7.96
N ALA A 257 -10.04 20.35 7.05
CA ALA A 257 -11.07 21.37 6.81
C ALA A 257 -12.27 20.88 5.99
N TYR A 258 -12.14 19.74 5.29
CA TYR A 258 -13.15 19.23 4.35
C TYR A 258 -13.48 17.74 4.56
N GLY A 259 -12.85 17.07 5.54
CA GLY A 259 -12.89 15.63 5.69
C GLY A 259 -14.30 15.04 5.74
N ASP A 260 -15.19 15.65 6.52
CA ASP A 260 -16.57 15.18 6.65
C ASP A 260 -17.33 15.31 5.33
N GLU A 261 -17.24 16.46 4.64
CA GLU A 261 -17.89 16.67 3.34
C GLU A 261 -17.37 15.70 2.27
N LEU A 262 -16.06 15.46 2.26
CA LEU A 262 -15.45 14.53 1.31
C LEU A 262 -15.83 13.09 1.62
N PHE A 263 -15.89 12.72 2.90
CA PHE A 263 -16.32 11.39 3.31
C PHE A 263 -17.79 11.12 2.94
N ASP A 264 -18.64 12.15 3.00
CA ASP A 264 -20.04 12.06 2.55
C ASP A 264 -20.16 11.73 1.05
N VAL A 265 -19.19 12.15 0.22
CA VAL A 265 -19.14 11.74 -1.21
C VAL A 265 -18.97 10.24 -1.33
N TYR A 266 -18.03 9.65 -0.57
CA TYR A 266 -17.80 8.21 -0.56
C TYR A 266 -19.04 7.47 -0.06
N GLN A 267 -19.60 7.88 1.08
CA GLN A 267 -20.79 7.26 1.68
C GLN A 267 -22.01 7.37 0.75
N GLY A 268 -22.21 8.52 0.11
CA GLY A 268 -23.27 8.74 -0.86
C GLY A 268 -23.16 7.82 -2.08
N ALA A 269 -21.95 7.59 -2.57
CA ALA A 269 -21.71 6.65 -3.67
C ALA A 269 -22.03 5.20 -3.28
N ILE A 270 -21.62 4.77 -2.09
CA ILE A 270 -21.96 3.44 -1.54
C ILE A 270 -23.47 3.31 -1.36
N ALA A 271 -24.14 4.30 -0.76
CA ALA A 271 -25.59 4.30 -0.56
C ALA A 271 -26.37 4.28 -1.89
N ALA A 272 -25.81 4.83 -2.96
CA ALA A 272 -26.35 4.77 -4.32
C ALA A 272 -26.10 3.41 -5.02
N GLY A 273 -25.52 2.42 -4.32
CA GLY A 273 -25.27 1.07 -4.84
C GLY A 273 -24.03 0.98 -5.75
N LYS A 274 -23.16 1.97 -5.75
CA LYS A 274 -21.88 1.90 -6.46
C LYS A 274 -20.92 1.02 -5.66
N GLY A 275 -20.09 0.22 -6.35
CA GLY A 275 -19.07 -0.59 -5.68
C GLY A 275 -17.98 0.28 -5.03
N GLU A 276 -17.26 -0.27 -4.06
CA GLU A 276 -16.21 0.44 -3.29
C GLU A 276 -15.18 1.14 -4.17
N LYS A 277 -14.73 0.51 -5.25
CA LYS A 277 -13.80 1.09 -6.22
C LYS A 277 -14.36 2.35 -6.88
N ALA A 278 -15.64 2.32 -7.29
CA ALA A 278 -16.30 3.48 -7.88
C ALA A 278 -16.46 4.61 -6.87
N ALA A 279 -16.81 4.28 -5.63
CA ALA A 279 -16.94 5.24 -4.54
C ALA A 279 -15.58 5.87 -4.18
N ALA A 280 -14.50 5.08 -4.16
CA ALA A 280 -13.15 5.57 -3.94
C ALA A 280 -12.67 6.51 -5.06
N GLU A 281 -12.98 6.21 -6.33
CA GLU A 281 -12.66 7.11 -7.43
C GLU A 281 -13.43 8.44 -7.36
N GLU A 282 -14.71 8.42 -7.00
CA GLU A 282 -15.50 9.65 -6.81
C GLU A 282 -14.99 10.50 -5.64
N PHE A 283 -14.56 9.85 -4.57
CA PHE A 283 -13.89 10.50 -3.46
C PHE A 283 -12.58 11.17 -3.92
N ASP A 284 -11.73 10.45 -4.65
CA ASP A 284 -10.49 11.01 -5.21
C ASP A 284 -10.75 12.20 -6.16
N GLU A 285 -11.77 12.11 -7.01
CA GLU A 285 -12.17 13.23 -7.88
C GLU A 285 -12.68 14.43 -7.08
N ALA A 286 -13.33 14.19 -5.94
CA ALA A 286 -13.75 15.26 -5.04
C ALA A 286 -12.56 15.91 -4.33
N LEU A 287 -11.56 15.13 -3.91
CA LEU A 287 -10.27 15.63 -3.40
C LEU A 287 -9.59 16.55 -4.43
N GLU A 288 -9.46 16.09 -5.68
CA GLU A 288 -8.85 16.88 -6.75
C GLU A 288 -9.55 18.23 -7.00
N ARG A 289 -10.89 18.24 -6.99
CA ARG A 289 -11.66 19.50 -7.14
C ARG A 289 -11.38 20.51 -6.05
N ARG A 290 -10.91 20.05 -4.88
CA ARG A 290 -10.47 20.88 -3.73
C ARG A 290 -8.97 21.16 -3.74
N GLY A 291 -8.24 20.65 -4.74
CA GLY A 291 -6.79 20.76 -4.85
C GLY A 291 -6.04 19.93 -3.81
N LEU A 292 -6.64 18.81 -3.35
CA LEU A 292 -6.09 17.86 -2.38
C LEU A 292 -5.50 16.62 -3.05
#